data_63ce2b60b955a1b0813eb8aaa9d34791
#
_entry.id   63ce2b60b955a1b0813eb8aaa9d34791
#
_cell.length_a   1.000
_cell.length_b   1.000
_cell.length_c   1.000
_cell.angle_alpha   90.00
_cell.angle_beta   90.00
_cell.angle_gamma   90.00
#
_symmetry.space_group_name_H-M   'P 1'
#
loop_
_entity.id
_entity.type
_entity.pdbx_description
1 polymer ?
#
loop_
_entity_poly.entity_id
_entity_poly.type
_entity_poly.pdbx_seq_one_letter_code
_entity_poly.pdbx_strand_id
1 'polypeptide(L)'
;MADKCAICGADINLIQTQRLADGSCICRKNCRQKGFKVYDYVHGNLPGVKAHLAQVERGTKLWDHYFVPREKTKDKTQKLKRFGSHLYVAEDIGLMALVQNDYKFMIFGKTTRACVYRIADLRSYQYEEEIVRNADKTETKSLARLSFINTEGLYEFVITMSSSKEYEKMKKYFDTLFGIQNTLGNAANVWKQQMAAVKDITVGFHAAVRGEADAEAKAEQAINSLDAAIYGDRTEWIQRADAALAAFDG
;
A
#
# COMPACT_ATOMS: atom_id res chain seq x y z
N MET A 1 -7.38 9.85 37.24
CA MET A 1 -6.75 8.52 37.12
C MET A 1 -5.81 8.58 35.92
N ALA A 2 -4.63 8.00 36.02
CA ALA A 2 -3.75 7.86 34.87
C ALA A 2 -4.24 6.70 34.03
N ASP A 3 -4.40 6.91 32.70
CA ASP A 3 -4.74 5.84 31.77
C ASP A 3 -3.50 4.96 31.54
N LYS A 4 -3.72 3.68 31.21
CA LYS A 4 -2.63 2.79 30.77
C LYS A 4 -2.62 2.67 29.26
N CYS A 5 -1.42 2.69 28.66
CA CYS A 5 -1.26 2.43 27.24
C CYS A 5 -1.67 0.99 26.89
N ALA A 6 -2.67 0.83 26.05
CA ALA A 6 -3.20 -0.49 25.64
C ALA A 6 -2.19 -1.35 24.84
N ILE A 7 -1.04 -0.78 24.42
CA ILE A 7 0.00 -1.49 23.67
C ILE A 7 1.17 -1.87 24.57
N CYS A 8 1.76 -0.91 25.32
CA CYS A 8 2.98 -1.16 26.10
C CYS A 8 2.73 -1.19 27.61
N GLY A 9 1.51 -0.96 28.09
CA GLY A 9 1.14 -1.00 29.52
C GLY A 9 1.64 0.19 30.35
N ALA A 10 2.40 1.13 29.78
CA ALA A 10 2.92 2.28 30.51
C ALA A 10 1.80 3.21 30.98
N ASP A 11 1.97 3.79 32.17
CA ASP A 11 1.08 4.84 32.66
C ASP A 11 1.24 6.11 31.82
N ILE A 12 0.12 6.68 31.39
CA ILE A 12 0.06 7.86 30.51
C ILE A 12 -0.86 8.91 31.09
N ASN A 13 -0.42 10.16 31.04
CA ASN A 13 -1.26 11.31 31.39
C ASN A 13 -1.99 11.86 30.15
N LEU A 14 -2.94 12.77 30.35
CA LEU A 14 -3.78 13.37 29.32
C LEU A 14 -2.98 13.93 28.11
N ILE A 15 -1.82 14.54 28.35
CA ILE A 15 -0.99 15.15 27.31
C ILE A 15 -0.28 14.07 26.47
N GLN A 16 0.04 12.94 27.09
CA GLN A 16 0.76 11.82 26.48
C GLN A 16 -0.17 10.79 25.83
N THR A 17 -1.48 10.98 25.95
CA THR A 17 -2.50 10.04 25.50
C THR A 17 -2.96 10.37 24.07
N GLN A 18 -2.99 9.36 23.22
CA GLN A 18 -3.78 9.32 21.98
C GLN A 18 -4.97 8.40 22.22
N ARG A 19 -6.17 8.95 22.13
CA ARG A 19 -7.41 8.18 22.21
C ARG A 19 -7.77 7.68 20.83
N LEU A 20 -8.20 6.41 20.75
CA LEU A 20 -8.66 5.74 19.53
C LEU A 20 -10.19 5.75 19.46
N ALA A 21 -10.77 5.39 18.31
CA ALA A 21 -12.21 5.38 18.08
C ALA A 21 -12.97 4.38 18.99
N ASP A 22 -12.33 3.27 19.35
CA ASP A 22 -12.88 2.25 20.27
C ASP A 22 -12.74 2.62 21.74
N GLY A 23 -12.29 3.84 22.06
CA GLY A 23 -12.06 4.33 23.42
C GLY A 23 -10.72 3.91 24.02
N SER A 24 -9.97 3.02 23.40
CA SER A 24 -8.63 2.63 23.85
C SER A 24 -7.65 3.80 23.83
N CYS A 25 -6.67 3.78 24.72
CA CYS A 25 -5.64 4.82 24.83
C CYS A 25 -4.27 4.25 24.53
N ILE A 26 -3.48 4.96 23.72
CA ILE A 26 -2.08 4.63 23.44
C ILE A 26 -1.15 5.80 23.74
N CYS A 27 0.10 5.54 24.08
CA CYS A 27 1.06 6.60 24.35
C CYS A 27 1.57 7.26 23.07
N ARG A 28 1.55 8.60 23.05
CA ARG A 28 2.01 9.42 21.92
C ARG A 28 3.51 9.30 21.67
N LYS A 29 4.32 9.28 22.73
CA LYS A 29 5.80 9.34 22.65
C LYS A 29 6.46 8.04 22.22
N ASN A 30 5.86 6.88 22.56
CA ASN A 30 6.46 5.58 22.25
C ASN A 30 5.67 4.85 21.16
N CYS A 31 4.43 4.41 21.47
CA CYS A 31 3.70 3.53 20.57
C CYS A 31 3.28 4.23 19.27
N ARG A 32 2.66 5.43 19.37
CA ARG A 32 2.26 6.19 18.17
C ARG A 32 3.47 6.57 17.31
N GLN A 33 4.61 6.90 17.90
CA GLN A 33 5.81 7.29 17.14
C GLN A 33 6.47 6.12 16.41
N LYS A 34 6.17 4.87 16.75
CA LYS A 34 6.64 3.70 16.01
C LYS A 34 5.92 3.52 14.67
N GLY A 35 4.70 4.01 14.54
CA GLY A 35 3.93 3.95 13.31
C GLY A 35 4.17 5.14 12.38
N PHE A 36 3.47 5.14 11.27
CA PHE A 36 3.49 6.23 10.28
C PHE A 36 2.65 7.41 10.73
N LYS A 37 3.08 8.63 10.37
CA LYS A 37 2.34 9.87 10.68
C LYS A 37 1.03 9.96 9.90
N VAL A 38 0.99 9.38 8.71
CA VAL A 38 -0.19 9.35 7.84
C VAL A 38 -1.26 8.35 8.27
N TYR A 39 -0.96 7.45 9.23
CA TYR A 39 -1.96 6.55 9.78
C TYR A 39 -2.99 7.32 10.61
N ASP A 40 -4.26 7.07 10.36
CA ASP A 40 -5.35 7.74 11.08
C ASP A 40 -5.59 7.09 12.46
N TYR A 41 -4.87 7.60 13.45
CA TYR A 41 -5.02 7.15 14.84
C TYR A 41 -6.32 7.62 15.50
N VAL A 42 -6.98 8.64 14.97
CA VAL A 42 -8.20 9.19 15.56
C VAL A 42 -9.40 8.28 15.27
N HIS A 43 -9.52 7.84 14.03
CA HIS A 43 -10.59 6.94 13.60
C HIS A 43 -10.19 5.46 13.65
N GLY A 44 -8.93 5.16 13.95
CA GLY A 44 -8.42 3.80 14.12
C GLY A 44 -8.89 3.15 15.43
N ASN A 45 -8.96 1.83 15.44
CA ASN A 45 -9.20 1.00 16.62
C ASN A 45 -7.90 0.30 17.06
N LEU A 46 -7.89 -0.27 18.27
CA LEU A 46 -6.69 -0.92 18.82
C LEU A 46 -6.18 -2.10 17.97
N PRO A 47 -7.00 -3.01 17.44
CA PRO A 47 -6.54 -4.05 16.53
C PRO A 47 -5.84 -3.48 15.28
N GLY A 48 -6.45 -2.50 14.61
CA GLY A 48 -5.86 -1.84 13.42
C GLY A 48 -4.53 -1.14 13.72
N VAL A 49 -4.43 -0.45 14.87
CA VAL A 49 -3.16 0.16 15.30
C VAL A 49 -2.10 -0.90 15.57
N LYS A 50 -2.43 -2.02 16.20
CA LYS A 50 -1.48 -3.13 16.43
C LYS A 50 -1.02 -3.73 15.10
N ALA A 51 -1.94 -3.98 14.17
CA ALA A 51 -1.63 -4.47 12.83
C ALA A 51 -0.70 -3.50 12.08
N HIS A 52 -1.00 -2.18 12.13
CA HIS A 52 -0.14 -1.17 11.54
C HIS A 52 1.28 -1.15 12.14
N LEU A 53 1.41 -1.23 13.46
CA LEU A 53 2.73 -1.25 14.11
C LEU A 53 3.53 -2.50 13.74
N ALA A 54 2.89 -3.67 13.67
CA ALA A 54 3.51 -4.91 13.20
C ALA A 54 3.94 -4.80 11.73
N GLN A 55 3.09 -4.22 10.87
CA GLN A 55 3.42 -3.93 9.48
C GLN A 55 4.66 -3.04 9.35
N VAL A 56 4.76 -1.97 10.14
CA VAL A 56 5.93 -1.06 10.14
C VAL A 56 7.18 -1.77 10.64
N GLU A 57 7.07 -2.57 11.70
CA GLU A 57 8.21 -3.32 12.23
C GLU A 57 8.76 -4.30 11.19
N ARG A 58 7.90 -5.15 10.61
CA ARG A 58 8.29 -6.08 9.54
C ARG A 58 8.76 -5.35 8.30
N GLY A 59 8.04 -4.32 7.88
CA GLY A 59 8.35 -3.53 6.70
C GLY A 59 9.71 -2.83 6.81
N THR A 60 10.09 -2.36 8.00
CA THR A 60 11.41 -1.75 8.22
C THR A 60 12.54 -2.80 8.09
N LYS A 61 12.35 -4.02 8.61
CA LYS A 61 13.30 -5.13 8.43
C LYS A 61 13.45 -5.51 6.95
N LEU A 62 12.33 -5.59 6.20
CA LEU A 62 12.32 -5.84 4.76
C LEU A 62 13.00 -4.71 3.97
N TRP A 63 12.81 -3.46 4.38
CA TRP A 63 13.48 -2.30 3.80
C TRP A 63 15.00 -2.42 3.93
N ASP A 64 15.49 -2.68 5.13
CA ASP A 64 16.92 -2.82 5.39
C ASP A 64 17.54 -4.00 4.63
N HIS A 65 16.81 -5.11 4.51
CA HIS A 65 17.27 -6.31 3.84
C HIS A 65 17.27 -6.19 2.31
N TYR A 66 16.19 -5.69 1.72
CA TYR A 66 16.01 -5.71 0.26
C TYR A 66 16.25 -4.36 -0.42
N PHE A 67 15.79 -3.27 0.16
CA PHE A 67 15.79 -1.98 -0.53
C PHE A 67 17.10 -1.19 -0.31
N VAL A 68 17.64 -1.17 0.89
CA VAL A 68 18.91 -0.47 1.17
C VAL A 68 20.07 -0.96 0.30
N PRO A 69 20.28 -2.26 0.08
CA PRO A 69 21.28 -2.74 -0.87
C PRO A 69 21.02 -2.28 -2.31
N ARG A 70 19.75 -2.26 -2.73
CA ARG A 70 19.34 -1.82 -4.07
C ARG A 70 19.50 -0.32 -4.31
N GLU A 71 19.39 0.51 -3.29
CA GLU A 71 19.72 1.94 -3.43
C GLU A 71 21.18 2.18 -3.82
N LYS A 72 22.07 1.27 -3.44
CA LYS A 72 23.52 1.37 -3.65
C LYS A 72 24.02 0.58 -4.86
N THR A 73 23.17 -0.26 -5.45
CA THR A 73 23.58 -1.13 -6.56
C THR A 73 23.85 -0.35 -7.85
N LYS A 74 24.83 -0.82 -8.61
CA LYS A 74 25.09 -0.37 -9.99
C LYS A 74 24.36 -1.23 -11.03
N ASP A 75 23.80 -2.35 -10.60
CA ASP A 75 23.03 -3.24 -11.45
C ASP A 75 21.69 -2.60 -11.82
N LYS A 76 21.50 -2.38 -13.10
CA LYS A 76 20.28 -1.71 -13.64
C LYS A 76 19.03 -2.57 -13.46
N THR A 77 19.16 -3.90 -13.38
CA THR A 77 18.03 -4.83 -13.21
C THR A 77 17.46 -4.81 -11.79
N GLN A 78 18.29 -4.43 -10.81
CA GLN A 78 17.91 -4.33 -9.40
C GLN A 78 17.67 -2.88 -8.96
N LYS A 79 17.68 -1.93 -9.92
CA LYS A 79 17.54 -0.52 -9.58
C LYS A 79 16.13 -0.17 -9.15
N LEU A 80 16.02 0.46 -7.99
CA LEU A 80 14.75 0.96 -7.48
C LEU A 80 14.15 2.03 -8.39
N LYS A 81 12.85 1.94 -8.64
CA LYS A 81 12.05 3.07 -9.12
C LYS A 81 11.57 3.87 -7.93
N ARG A 82 11.54 5.18 -8.07
CA ARG A 82 11.10 6.08 -7.01
C ARG A 82 10.05 7.05 -7.54
N PHE A 83 8.97 7.22 -6.77
CA PHE A 83 7.91 8.17 -7.05
C PHE A 83 7.65 9.03 -5.82
N GLY A 84 7.54 10.34 -6.03
CA GLY A 84 7.49 11.30 -4.95
C GLY A 84 8.71 11.18 -4.02
N SER A 85 8.52 11.58 -2.78
CA SER A 85 9.60 11.54 -1.78
C SER A 85 9.68 10.20 -1.04
N HIS A 86 8.66 9.33 -1.15
CA HIS A 86 8.44 8.27 -0.17
C HIS A 86 8.15 6.88 -0.75
N LEU A 87 7.82 6.74 -2.03
CA LEU A 87 7.46 5.47 -2.66
C LEU A 87 8.62 4.90 -3.45
N TYR A 88 8.99 3.66 -3.16
CA TYR A 88 10.05 2.90 -3.82
C TYR A 88 9.50 1.59 -4.34
N VAL A 89 9.91 1.18 -5.53
CA VAL A 89 9.48 -0.06 -6.18
C VAL A 89 10.70 -0.88 -6.57
N ALA A 90 10.72 -2.14 -6.18
CA ALA A 90 11.71 -3.15 -6.51
C ALA A 90 11.05 -4.23 -7.38
N GLU A 91 11.08 -4.01 -8.71
CA GLU A 91 10.40 -4.88 -9.69
C GLU A 91 10.95 -6.31 -9.66
N ASP A 92 12.26 -6.46 -9.52
CA ASP A 92 12.95 -7.75 -9.53
C ASP A 92 12.45 -8.72 -8.44
N ILE A 93 11.95 -8.19 -7.33
CA ILE A 93 11.40 -8.98 -6.21
C ILE A 93 9.89 -8.77 -6.00
N GLY A 94 9.20 -8.04 -6.88
CA GLY A 94 7.75 -7.83 -6.79
C GLY A 94 7.27 -7.04 -5.57
N LEU A 95 8.16 -6.27 -4.90
CA LEU A 95 7.85 -5.52 -3.69
C LEU A 95 7.91 -4.00 -3.91
N MET A 96 7.12 -3.27 -3.14
CA MET A 96 7.17 -1.82 -3.06
C MET A 96 7.13 -1.36 -1.60
N ALA A 97 7.74 -0.22 -1.31
CA ALA A 97 7.87 0.32 0.02
C ALA A 97 7.42 1.77 0.10
N LEU A 98 6.57 2.08 1.07
CA LEU A 98 6.36 3.44 1.56
C LEU A 98 7.36 3.68 2.69
N VAL A 99 8.11 4.78 2.61
CA VAL A 99 9.19 5.07 3.56
C VAL A 99 8.95 6.41 4.24
N GLN A 100 9.05 6.42 5.56
CA GLN A 100 9.05 7.64 6.36
C GLN A 100 10.40 7.81 7.05
N ASN A 101 11.03 8.95 6.80
CA ASN A 101 12.28 9.34 7.47
C ASN A 101 12.00 10.43 8.52
N ASP A 102 12.38 10.16 9.76
CA ASP A 102 12.35 11.16 10.83
C ASP A 102 13.78 11.53 11.23
N TYR A 103 14.04 12.82 11.35
CA TYR A 103 15.34 13.35 11.74
C TYR A 103 15.26 13.87 13.17
N LYS A 104 16.16 13.41 14.06
CA LYS A 104 16.17 13.82 15.47
C LYS A 104 16.74 15.21 15.71
N PHE A 105 17.73 15.63 14.94
CA PHE A 105 18.29 16.98 15.00
C PHE A 105 18.72 17.37 13.60
N MET A 106 17.99 18.25 12.95
CA MET A 106 18.20 18.79 11.60
C MET A 106 18.89 17.85 10.58
N ILE A 107 19.99 17.19 10.91
CA ILE A 107 20.75 16.28 10.05
C ILE A 107 21.31 15.04 10.77
N PHE A 108 21.21 14.96 12.09
CA PHE A 108 21.74 13.83 12.86
C PHE A 108 20.63 12.90 13.34
N GLY A 109 20.88 11.60 13.28
CA GLY A 109 19.98 10.59 13.82
C GLY A 109 18.74 10.34 12.96
N LYS A 110 18.92 9.98 11.68
CA LYS A 110 17.84 9.53 10.79
C LYS A 110 17.27 8.21 11.31
N THR A 111 15.97 8.17 11.56
CA THR A 111 15.20 6.94 11.79
C THR A 111 14.33 6.68 10.58
N THR A 112 14.56 5.56 9.92
CA THR A 112 13.76 5.13 8.77
C THR A 112 12.71 4.14 9.25
N ARG A 113 11.47 4.30 8.80
CA ARG A 113 10.39 3.34 8.93
C ARG A 113 9.85 3.02 7.55
N ALA A 114 9.45 1.78 7.34
CA ALA A 114 8.88 1.38 6.07
C ALA A 114 7.64 0.50 6.28
N CYS A 115 6.63 0.68 5.41
CA CYS A 115 5.60 -0.30 5.14
C CYS A 115 5.91 -0.91 3.79
N VAL A 116 6.02 -2.23 3.72
CA VAL A 116 6.31 -2.96 2.49
C VAL A 116 5.07 -3.70 2.04
N TYR A 117 4.79 -3.63 0.74
CA TYR A 117 3.63 -4.21 0.08
C TYR A 117 4.08 -5.04 -1.10
N ARG A 118 3.31 -6.05 -1.48
CA ARG A 118 3.47 -6.67 -2.80
C ARG A 118 3.00 -5.67 -3.86
N ILE A 119 3.70 -5.57 -4.98
CA ILE A 119 3.26 -4.76 -6.13
C ILE A 119 1.87 -5.22 -6.59
N ALA A 120 1.64 -6.54 -6.55
CA ALA A 120 0.36 -7.14 -6.91
C ALA A 120 -0.83 -6.64 -6.08
N ASP A 121 -0.61 -6.22 -4.83
CA ASP A 121 -1.68 -5.77 -3.93
C ASP A 121 -2.08 -4.30 -4.15
N LEU A 122 -1.39 -3.55 -5.02
CA LEU A 122 -1.77 -2.18 -5.37
C LEU A 122 -3.09 -2.17 -6.15
N ARG A 123 -4.16 -1.68 -5.51
CA ARG A 123 -5.52 -1.69 -6.06
C ARG A 123 -5.84 -0.44 -6.87
N SER A 124 -5.47 0.72 -6.36
CA SER A 124 -5.72 1.98 -7.05
C SER A 124 -4.60 3.00 -6.81
N TYR A 125 -4.47 3.91 -7.77
CA TYR A 125 -3.59 5.07 -7.70
C TYR A 125 -4.32 6.25 -8.37
N GLN A 126 -4.77 7.21 -7.56
CA GLN A 126 -5.61 8.32 -8.02
C GLN A 126 -4.87 9.64 -7.81
N TYR A 127 -5.08 10.58 -8.74
CA TYR A 127 -4.58 11.94 -8.62
C TYR A 127 -5.52 12.79 -7.77
N GLU A 128 -4.91 13.59 -6.90
CA GLU A 128 -5.63 14.57 -6.10
C GLU A 128 -4.87 15.89 -6.10
N GLU A 129 -5.58 16.98 -5.96
CA GLU A 129 -5.01 18.30 -5.74
C GLU A 129 -5.49 18.85 -4.40
N GLU A 130 -4.55 19.30 -3.59
CA GLU A 130 -4.83 20.00 -2.34
C GLU A 130 -4.48 21.48 -2.51
N ILE A 131 -5.45 22.36 -2.33
CA ILE A 131 -5.23 23.79 -2.30
C ILE A 131 -4.92 24.23 -0.86
N VAL A 132 -3.66 24.51 -0.59
CA VAL A 132 -3.20 25.02 0.71
C VAL A 132 -3.18 26.54 0.67
N ARG A 133 -4.01 27.18 1.49
CA ARG A 133 -4.05 28.63 1.64
C ARG A 133 -3.28 29.01 2.91
N ASN A 134 -2.12 29.62 2.71
CA ASN A 134 -1.39 30.32 3.77
C ASN A 134 -1.72 31.82 3.72
N ALA A 135 -1.45 32.56 4.79
CA ALA A 135 -1.83 33.98 4.89
C ALA A 135 -1.42 34.83 3.67
N ASP A 136 -0.32 34.48 2.99
CA ASP A 136 0.25 35.27 1.89
C ASP A 136 0.28 34.54 0.55
N LYS A 137 -0.05 33.24 0.49
CA LYS A 137 0.06 32.44 -0.74
C LYS A 137 -0.96 31.31 -0.78
N THR A 138 -1.48 31.09 -1.98
CA THR A 138 -2.23 29.86 -2.31
C THR A 138 -1.30 28.94 -3.08
N GLU A 139 -1.06 27.73 -2.55
CA GLU A 139 -0.24 26.71 -3.19
C GLU A 139 -1.11 25.49 -3.54
N THR A 140 -0.95 24.98 -4.76
CA THR A 140 -1.58 23.72 -5.15
C THR A 140 -0.56 22.60 -5.01
N LYS A 141 -0.88 21.62 -4.16
CA LYS A 141 -0.07 20.40 -4.02
C LYS A 141 -0.64 19.30 -4.87
N SER A 142 0.21 18.70 -5.68
CA SER A 142 -0.10 17.49 -6.41
C SER A 142 0.09 16.28 -5.51
N LEU A 143 -0.93 15.45 -5.41
CA LEU A 143 -0.97 14.30 -4.53
C LEU A 143 -1.30 13.04 -5.33
N ALA A 144 -0.85 11.90 -4.85
CA ALA A 144 -1.29 10.60 -5.33
C ALA A 144 -1.80 9.77 -4.16
N ARG A 145 -3.06 9.35 -4.24
CA ARG A 145 -3.68 8.42 -3.30
C ARG A 145 -3.48 7.01 -3.81
N LEU A 146 -2.87 6.16 -3.00
CA LEU A 146 -2.68 4.75 -3.29
C LEU A 146 -3.47 3.91 -2.31
N SER A 147 -4.11 2.84 -2.80
CA SER A 147 -4.79 1.86 -1.94
C SER A 147 -4.35 0.44 -2.27
N PHE A 148 -4.32 -0.41 -1.23
CA PHE A 148 -3.85 -1.78 -1.28
C PHE A 148 -4.90 -2.74 -0.74
N ILE A 149 -4.91 -3.94 -1.28
CA ILE A 149 -5.65 -5.10 -0.74
C ILE A 149 -4.71 -5.98 0.07
N ASN A 150 -5.24 -6.99 0.75
CA ASN A 150 -4.49 -7.98 1.53
C ASN A 150 -3.57 -7.37 2.59
N THR A 151 -3.97 -6.24 3.17
CA THR A 151 -3.20 -5.50 4.16
C THR A 151 -4.11 -5.11 5.33
N GLU A 152 -3.74 -5.51 6.55
CA GLU A 152 -4.51 -5.24 7.77
C GLU A 152 -4.14 -3.91 8.44
N GLY A 153 -2.99 -3.33 8.12
CA GLY A 153 -2.48 -2.10 8.72
C GLY A 153 -2.82 -0.84 7.91
N LEU A 154 -1.79 -0.15 7.43
CA LEU A 154 -1.92 1.00 6.55
C LEU A 154 -2.18 0.50 5.12
N TYR A 155 -3.43 0.48 4.69
CA TYR A 155 -3.86 0.01 3.37
C TYR A 155 -4.15 1.15 2.38
N GLU A 156 -4.25 2.38 2.86
CA GLU A 156 -4.44 3.57 2.02
C GLU A 156 -3.57 4.71 2.55
N PHE A 157 -2.93 5.42 1.64
CA PHE A 157 -2.15 6.61 1.99
C PHE A 157 -2.00 7.55 0.80
N VAL A 158 -1.63 8.80 1.12
CA VAL A 158 -1.39 9.85 0.13
C VAL A 158 0.08 10.23 0.15
N ILE A 159 0.68 10.31 -1.04
CA ILE A 159 2.06 10.79 -1.22
C ILE A 159 2.05 12.13 -1.97
N THR A 160 2.95 13.02 -1.59
CA THR A 160 3.15 14.28 -2.31
C THR A 160 4.00 14.02 -3.55
N MET A 161 3.51 14.50 -4.68
CA MET A 161 4.19 14.51 -5.97
C MET A 161 4.79 15.89 -6.23
N SER A 162 5.90 15.97 -6.94
CA SER A 162 6.50 17.26 -7.30
C SER A 162 5.64 18.04 -8.32
N SER A 163 4.83 17.32 -9.10
CA SER A 163 3.92 17.89 -10.11
C SER A 163 2.93 16.82 -10.61
N SER A 164 1.88 17.27 -11.31
CA SER A 164 0.98 16.38 -12.06
C SER A 164 1.71 15.51 -13.09
N LYS A 165 2.79 16.03 -13.70
CA LYS A 165 3.61 15.25 -14.63
C LYS A 165 4.33 14.07 -13.97
N GLU A 166 4.72 14.20 -12.71
CA GLU A 166 5.31 13.08 -11.95
C GLU A 166 4.25 12.01 -11.69
N TYR A 167 3.04 12.41 -11.32
CA TYR A 167 1.91 11.49 -11.19
C TYR A 167 1.64 10.75 -12.51
N GLU A 168 1.57 11.44 -13.63
CA GLU A 168 1.35 10.80 -14.94
C GLU A 168 2.44 9.79 -15.29
N LYS A 169 3.71 10.05 -14.92
CA LYS A 169 4.80 9.08 -15.08
C LYS A 169 4.57 7.85 -14.18
N MET A 170 4.17 8.05 -12.93
CA MET A 170 3.85 6.96 -12.01
C MET A 170 2.67 6.14 -12.52
N LYS A 171 1.60 6.81 -12.93
CA LYS A 171 0.42 6.16 -13.52
C LYS A 171 0.79 5.32 -14.73
N LYS A 172 1.47 5.90 -15.71
CA LYS A 172 1.92 5.19 -16.92
C LYS A 172 2.80 3.99 -16.56
N TYR A 173 3.65 4.13 -15.56
CA TYR A 173 4.51 3.04 -15.10
C TYR A 173 3.67 1.87 -14.57
N PHE A 174 2.71 2.10 -13.67
CA PHE A 174 1.86 1.03 -13.14
C PHE A 174 0.91 0.46 -14.19
N ASP A 175 0.33 1.32 -15.06
CA ASP A 175 -0.48 0.87 -16.19
C ASP A 175 0.30 -0.10 -17.09
N THR A 176 1.57 0.23 -17.38
CA THR A 176 2.46 -0.63 -18.18
C THR A 176 2.79 -1.92 -17.43
N LEU A 177 3.09 -1.83 -16.14
CA LEU A 177 3.48 -2.95 -15.30
C LEU A 177 2.37 -4.01 -15.20
N PHE A 178 1.12 -3.56 -15.14
CA PHE A 178 -0.05 -4.42 -15.04
C PHE A 178 -0.71 -4.74 -16.40
N GLY A 179 -0.10 -4.28 -17.51
CA GLY A 179 -0.67 -4.50 -18.84
C GLY A 179 -1.98 -3.73 -19.08
N ILE A 180 -2.27 -2.70 -18.27
CA ILE A 180 -3.45 -1.86 -18.44
C ILE A 180 -3.22 -0.93 -19.63
N GLN A 181 -3.81 -1.25 -20.77
CA GLN A 181 -3.69 -0.42 -21.96
C GLN A 181 -4.71 0.73 -21.91
N ASN A 182 -4.27 1.87 -21.43
CA ASN A 182 -5.04 3.12 -21.47
C ASN A 182 -5.03 3.74 -22.87
N THR A 183 -5.60 3.08 -23.87
CA THR A 183 -5.86 3.69 -25.15
C THR A 183 -7.36 3.80 -25.37
N LEU A 184 -7.81 5.00 -25.76
CA LEU A 184 -9.20 5.29 -26.15
C LEU A 184 -9.77 4.30 -27.19
N GLY A 185 -8.90 3.55 -27.91
CA GLY A 185 -9.28 2.48 -28.82
C GLY A 185 -9.62 1.13 -28.15
N ASN A 186 -9.24 0.92 -26.91
CA ASN A 186 -9.40 -0.37 -26.21
C ASN A 186 -10.58 -0.43 -25.23
N ALA A 187 -11.33 0.68 -25.03
CA ALA A 187 -12.50 0.66 -24.16
C ALA A 187 -13.49 -0.47 -24.52
N ALA A 188 -13.67 -0.73 -25.82
CA ALA A 188 -14.50 -1.82 -26.31
C ALA A 188 -13.94 -3.22 -25.96
N ASN A 189 -12.62 -3.38 -25.95
CA ASN A 189 -11.96 -4.65 -25.62
C ASN A 189 -11.97 -4.88 -24.10
N VAL A 190 -11.70 -3.84 -23.30
CA VAL A 190 -11.83 -3.92 -21.83
C VAL A 190 -13.28 -4.24 -21.45
N TRP A 191 -14.25 -3.59 -22.09
CA TRP A 191 -15.66 -3.85 -21.86
C TRP A 191 -16.06 -5.28 -22.24
N LYS A 192 -15.54 -5.81 -23.37
CA LYS A 192 -15.77 -7.21 -23.77
C LYS A 192 -15.16 -8.20 -22.76
N GLN A 193 -13.95 -7.93 -22.26
CA GLN A 193 -13.29 -8.77 -21.23
C GLN A 193 -14.06 -8.74 -19.91
N GLN A 194 -14.52 -7.56 -19.48
CA GLN A 194 -15.36 -7.42 -18.29
C GLN A 194 -16.69 -8.17 -18.44
N MET A 195 -17.33 -8.06 -19.59
CA MET A 195 -18.58 -8.80 -19.87
C MET A 195 -18.37 -10.30 -19.94
N ALA A 196 -17.24 -10.77 -20.48
CA ALA A 196 -16.89 -12.19 -20.46
C ALA A 196 -16.68 -12.68 -19.03
N ALA A 197 -15.92 -11.96 -18.20
CA ALA A 197 -15.69 -12.31 -16.81
C ALA A 197 -16.99 -12.30 -15.98
N VAL A 198 -17.90 -11.33 -16.19
CA VAL A 198 -19.23 -11.33 -15.55
C VAL A 198 -20.05 -12.54 -15.96
N LYS A 199 -19.98 -12.96 -17.23
CA LYS A 199 -20.63 -14.18 -17.70
C LYS A 199 -20.08 -15.41 -16.99
N ASP A 200 -18.76 -15.51 -16.83
CA ASP A 200 -18.10 -16.64 -16.16
C ASP A 200 -18.47 -16.70 -14.67
N ILE A 201 -18.58 -15.56 -13.98
CA ILE A 201 -19.08 -15.48 -12.60
C ILE A 201 -20.53 -16.00 -12.54
N THR A 202 -21.38 -15.60 -13.49
CA THR A 202 -22.77 -16.06 -13.54
C THR A 202 -22.84 -17.57 -13.74
N VAL A 203 -21.99 -18.14 -14.59
CA VAL A 203 -21.88 -19.59 -14.81
C VAL A 203 -21.41 -20.30 -13.55
N GLY A 204 -20.38 -19.78 -12.86
CA GLY A 204 -19.88 -20.33 -11.59
C GLY A 204 -20.96 -20.30 -10.50
N PHE A 205 -21.72 -19.21 -10.39
CA PHE A 205 -22.84 -19.11 -9.45
C PHE A 205 -23.94 -20.14 -9.75
N HIS A 206 -24.32 -20.32 -11.02
CA HIS A 206 -25.29 -21.34 -11.40
C HIS A 206 -24.79 -22.77 -11.14
N ALA A 207 -23.48 -23.04 -11.31
CA ALA A 207 -22.88 -24.32 -10.95
C ALA A 207 -22.95 -24.56 -9.42
N ALA A 208 -22.68 -23.54 -8.60
CA ALA A 208 -22.79 -23.63 -7.15
C ALA A 208 -24.24 -23.90 -6.69
N VAL A 209 -25.22 -23.22 -7.30
CA VAL A 209 -26.65 -23.43 -7.00
C VAL A 209 -27.09 -24.86 -7.35
N ARG A 210 -26.48 -25.46 -8.39
CA ARG A 210 -26.77 -26.89 -8.79
C ARG A 210 -25.99 -27.91 -7.99
N GLY A 211 -25.10 -27.47 -7.05
CA GLY A 211 -24.32 -28.39 -6.23
C GLY A 211 -23.24 -29.17 -7.01
N GLU A 212 -22.71 -28.58 -8.08
CA GLU A 212 -21.62 -29.18 -8.86
C GLU A 212 -20.34 -29.24 -8.01
N ALA A 213 -19.63 -30.36 -8.06
CA ALA A 213 -18.47 -30.64 -7.21
C ALA A 213 -17.29 -29.67 -7.42
N ASP A 214 -17.23 -28.98 -8.56
CA ASP A 214 -16.18 -28.03 -8.93
C ASP A 214 -16.68 -26.57 -8.98
N ALA A 215 -17.85 -26.29 -8.37
CA ALA A 215 -18.46 -24.96 -8.38
C ALA A 215 -17.59 -23.89 -7.71
N GLU A 216 -16.93 -24.22 -6.60
CA GLU A 216 -16.03 -23.33 -5.86
C GLU A 216 -14.82 -22.95 -6.73
N ALA A 217 -14.18 -23.92 -7.37
CA ALA A 217 -13.05 -23.69 -8.28
C ALA A 217 -13.45 -22.83 -9.49
N LYS A 218 -14.64 -23.06 -10.05
CA LYS A 218 -15.18 -22.25 -11.16
C LYS A 218 -15.47 -20.81 -10.73
N ALA A 219 -16.02 -20.63 -9.53
CA ALA A 219 -16.28 -19.30 -8.97
C ALA A 219 -14.98 -18.52 -8.72
N GLU A 220 -13.99 -19.18 -8.12
CA GLU A 220 -12.67 -18.60 -7.89
C GLU A 220 -11.96 -18.22 -9.21
N GLN A 221 -12.00 -19.09 -10.21
CA GLN A 221 -11.46 -18.81 -11.54
C GLN A 221 -12.15 -17.61 -12.21
N ALA A 222 -13.47 -17.49 -12.07
CA ALA A 222 -14.23 -16.37 -12.62
C ALA A 222 -13.89 -15.04 -11.92
N ILE A 223 -13.74 -15.06 -10.59
CA ILE A 223 -13.30 -13.89 -9.81
C ILE A 223 -11.90 -13.47 -10.24
N ASN A 224 -10.97 -14.40 -10.35
CA ASN A 224 -9.59 -14.11 -10.78
C ASN A 224 -9.55 -13.55 -12.21
N SER A 225 -10.39 -14.06 -13.13
CA SER A 225 -10.52 -13.54 -14.49
C SER A 225 -11.07 -12.12 -14.52
N LEU A 226 -12.04 -11.80 -13.66
CA LEU A 226 -12.59 -10.44 -13.53
C LEU A 226 -11.54 -9.48 -12.96
N ASP A 227 -10.82 -9.89 -11.93
CA ASP A 227 -9.74 -9.10 -11.34
C ASP A 227 -8.63 -8.83 -12.36
N ALA A 228 -8.21 -9.82 -13.13
CA ALA A 228 -7.22 -9.65 -14.20
C ALA A 228 -7.73 -8.71 -15.32
N ALA A 229 -9.00 -8.77 -15.66
CA ALA A 229 -9.60 -7.89 -16.67
C ALA A 229 -9.68 -6.40 -16.20
N ILE A 230 -9.90 -6.19 -14.91
CA ILE A 230 -10.03 -4.85 -14.33
C ILE A 230 -8.67 -4.26 -13.94
N TYR A 231 -7.79 -5.06 -13.34
CA TYR A 231 -6.56 -4.60 -12.69
C TYR A 231 -5.28 -5.10 -13.38
N GLY A 232 -5.40 -5.83 -14.48
CA GLY A 232 -4.28 -6.44 -15.20
C GLY A 232 -3.81 -7.75 -14.59
N ASP A 233 -2.98 -8.50 -15.34
CA ASP A 233 -2.38 -9.75 -14.86
C ASP A 233 -1.29 -9.45 -13.82
N ARG A 234 -1.44 -10.03 -12.64
CA ARG A 234 -0.56 -9.82 -11.49
C ARG A 234 0.19 -11.07 -11.05
N THR A 235 -0.01 -12.17 -11.76
CA THR A 235 0.53 -13.49 -11.40
C THR A 235 2.05 -13.45 -11.21
N GLU A 236 2.76 -12.83 -12.13
CA GLU A 236 4.22 -12.70 -12.05
C GLU A 236 4.67 -11.93 -10.79
N TRP A 237 3.98 -10.84 -10.46
CA TRP A 237 4.29 -10.00 -9.30
C TRP A 237 3.99 -10.69 -7.98
N ILE A 238 2.95 -11.52 -7.93
CA ILE A 238 2.64 -12.37 -6.78
C ILE A 238 3.77 -13.37 -6.56
N GLN A 239 4.15 -14.12 -7.61
CA GLN A 239 5.20 -15.14 -7.52
C GLN A 239 6.55 -14.56 -7.08
N ARG A 240 6.97 -13.41 -7.64
CA ARG A 240 8.20 -12.72 -7.24
C ARG A 240 8.17 -12.28 -5.79
N ALA A 241 7.07 -11.67 -5.35
CA ALA A 241 6.92 -11.20 -3.99
C ALA A 241 6.90 -12.36 -2.98
N ASP A 242 6.16 -13.41 -3.26
CA ASP A 242 6.06 -14.57 -2.38
C ASP A 242 7.41 -15.30 -2.26
N ALA A 243 8.17 -15.43 -3.34
CA ALA A 243 9.53 -15.97 -3.30
C ALA A 243 10.46 -15.12 -2.42
N ALA A 244 10.40 -13.79 -2.56
CA ALA A 244 11.21 -12.89 -1.75
C ALA A 244 10.81 -12.93 -0.27
N LEU A 245 9.51 -12.93 0.05
CA LEU A 245 9.00 -12.99 1.42
C LEU A 245 9.33 -14.33 2.07
N ALA A 246 9.18 -15.45 1.37
CA ALA A 246 9.55 -16.77 1.86
C ALA A 246 11.07 -16.87 2.16
N ALA A 247 11.91 -16.30 1.30
CA ALA A 247 13.36 -16.24 1.54
C ALA A 247 13.74 -15.33 2.72
N PHE A 248 12.92 -14.36 3.07
CA PHE A 248 13.15 -13.49 4.22
C PHE A 248 12.72 -14.14 5.55
N ASP A 249 11.64 -14.92 5.54
CA ASP A 249 11.05 -15.55 6.72
C ASP A 249 11.74 -16.89 7.08
N GLY A 250 12.52 -17.52 6.16
CA GLY A 250 13.24 -18.78 6.34
C GLY A 250 14.67 -18.58 6.78
#